data_36db6970328d8c4ac03742029c42051e
#
_entry.id   36db6970328d8c4ac03742029c42051e
#
_cell.length_a   1.000
_cell.length_b   1.000
_cell.length_c   1.000
_cell.angle_alpha   90.00
_cell.angle_beta   90.00
_cell.angle_gamma   90.00
#
_symmetry.space_group_name_H-M   'P 1'
#
loop_
_entity.id
_entity.type
_entity.pdbx_description
1 polymer ?
#
loop_
_entity_poly.entity_id
_entity_poly.type
_entity_poly.pdbx_seq_one_letter_code
_entity_poly.pdbx_strand_id
1 'polypeptide(L)'
;MDGHSYPTSIADISQWSRDNRTTTLQANIRFMEYVVLNCIGSNATTHRGMVLKGGNALRFAFQSPRSTKDLDFTVAGNEIPDDTERLRSLLNDALRFAERRFRVKAKCQHVERKPRPNPGSTRPTYSVSVAYQFEADRYFHNFEERNNI
;
A
#
# COMPACT_ATOMS: atom_id res chain seq x y z
N MET A 1 -15.37 21.17 7.32
CA MET A 1 -14.74 19.96 7.85
C MET A 1 -13.71 19.47 6.83
N ASP A 2 -12.47 19.69 7.15
CA ASP A 2 -11.37 19.19 6.29
C ASP A 2 -11.22 17.70 6.55
N GLY A 3 -12.16 16.92 6.00
CA GLY A 3 -12.11 15.48 6.08
C GLY A 3 -10.90 14.96 5.29
N HIS A 4 -9.86 14.54 5.99
CA HIS A 4 -8.78 13.82 5.35
C HIS A 4 -9.34 12.63 4.56
N SER A 5 -8.91 12.45 3.32
CA SER A 5 -9.34 11.33 2.45
C SER A 5 -8.99 9.95 3.06
N TYR A 6 -8.13 9.94 4.07
CA TYR A 6 -7.63 8.75 4.78
C TYR A 6 -7.52 9.01 6.27
N PRO A 7 -7.73 7.99 7.12
CA PRO A 7 -7.20 8.05 8.49
C PRO A 7 -5.67 8.09 8.42
N THR A 8 -5.06 8.92 9.23
CA THR A 8 -3.61 9.15 9.21
C THR A 8 -2.87 8.50 10.38
N SER A 9 -3.62 7.94 11.33
CA SER A 9 -3.10 7.17 12.47
C SER A 9 -4.08 6.07 12.86
N ILE A 10 -3.61 5.09 13.63
CA ILE A 10 -4.48 4.05 14.21
C ILE A 10 -5.58 4.67 15.07
N ALA A 11 -5.26 5.71 15.81
CA ALA A 11 -6.22 6.41 16.69
C ALA A 11 -7.36 7.06 15.90
N ASP A 12 -7.12 7.48 14.66
CA ASP A 12 -8.11 8.17 13.83
C ASP A 12 -9.12 7.22 13.17
N ILE A 13 -8.80 5.92 13.07
CA ILE A 13 -9.58 4.95 12.29
C ILE A 13 -11.06 4.94 12.68
N SER A 14 -11.35 4.88 13.99
CA SER A 14 -12.73 4.79 14.48
C SER A 14 -13.52 6.07 14.21
N GLN A 15 -12.90 7.23 14.39
CA GLN A 15 -13.55 8.51 14.12
C GLN A 15 -13.78 8.68 12.61
N TRP A 16 -12.75 8.41 11.81
CA TRP A 16 -12.84 8.47 10.35
C TRP A 16 -13.94 7.54 9.79
N SER A 17 -14.07 6.33 10.37
CA SER A 17 -15.12 5.38 10.00
C SER A 17 -16.52 5.96 10.22
N ARG A 18 -16.75 6.61 11.36
CA ARG A 18 -18.02 7.28 11.69
C ARG A 18 -18.31 8.45 10.75
N ASP A 19 -17.33 9.32 10.55
CA ASP A 19 -17.48 10.54 9.75
C ASP A 19 -17.75 10.22 8.27
N ASN A 20 -17.19 9.12 7.79
CA ASN A 20 -17.38 8.66 6.40
C ASN A 20 -18.49 7.60 6.25
N ARG A 21 -19.25 7.30 7.31
CA ARG A 21 -20.36 6.33 7.32
C ARG A 21 -19.95 4.97 6.71
N THR A 22 -18.79 4.49 7.12
CA THR A 22 -18.21 3.23 6.61
C THR A 22 -17.88 2.27 7.74
N THR A 23 -17.51 1.03 7.41
CA THR A 23 -17.13 0.03 8.41
C THR A 23 -15.71 0.26 8.91
N THR A 24 -15.41 -0.23 10.13
CA THR A 24 -14.05 -0.24 10.67
C THR A 24 -13.08 -0.99 9.74
N LEU A 25 -13.52 -2.09 9.13
CA LEU A 25 -12.72 -2.83 8.17
C LEU A 25 -12.32 -1.96 6.97
N GLN A 26 -13.26 -1.22 6.41
CA GLN A 26 -12.97 -0.29 5.31
C GLN A 26 -12.03 0.83 5.74
N ALA A 27 -12.21 1.35 6.95
CA ALA A 27 -11.31 2.37 7.51
C ALA A 27 -9.90 1.84 7.73
N ASN A 28 -9.75 0.57 8.18
CA ASN A 28 -8.45 -0.09 8.29
C ASN A 28 -7.76 -0.21 6.92
N ILE A 29 -8.50 -0.62 5.89
CA ILE A 29 -7.97 -0.70 4.52
C ILE A 29 -7.49 0.69 4.04
N ARG A 30 -8.28 1.73 4.29
CA ARG A 30 -7.90 3.11 3.95
C ARG A 30 -6.65 3.58 4.67
N PHE A 31 -6.55 3.27 5.95
CA PHE A 31 -5.36 3.56 6.71
C PHE A 31 -4.12 2.84 6.14
N MET A 32 -4.27 1.57 5.77
CA MET A 32 -3.18 0.81 5.18
C MET A 32 -2.76 1.30 3.79
N GLU A 33 -3.71 1.76 2.97
CA GLU A 33 -3.37 2.45 1.72
C GLU A 33 -2.49 3.67 1.98
N TYR A 34 -2.87 4.50 2.96
CA TYR A 34 -2.08 5.66 3.39
C TYR A 34 -0.68 5.25 3.88
N VAL A 35 -0.59 4.23 4.73
CA VAL A 35 0.67 3.70 5.26
C VAL A 35 1.59 3.22 4.14
N VAL A 36 1.09 2.37 3.24
CA VAL A 36 1.88 1.79 2.14
C VAL A 36 2.41 2.88 1.22
N LEU A 37 1.60 3.88 0.89
CA LEU A 37 2.04 4.98 0.03
C LEU A 37 3.11 5.84 0.68
N ASN A 38 3.00 6.06 2.00
CA ASN A 38 4.07 6.74 2.75
C ASN A 38 5.37 5.92 2.78
N CYS A 39 5.27 4.59 2.92
CA CYS A 39 6.43 3.71 2.85
C CYS A 39 7.13 3.79 1.49
N ILE A 40 6.36 3.71 0.40
CA ILE A 40 6.88 3.82 -0.97
C ILE A 40 7.50 5.19 -1.21
N GLY A 41 6.84 6.26 -0.77
CA GLY A 41 7.34 7.63 -0.91
C GLY A 41 8.58 7.93 -0.08
N SER A 42 8.78 7.22 1.03
CA SER A 42 9.92 7.41 1.94
C SER A 42 11.17 6.63 1.53
N ASN A 43 11.06 5.66 0.64
CA ASN A 43 12.19 4.90 0.11
C ASN A 43 12.61 5.50 -1.24
N ALA A 44 13.87 5.92 -1.36
CA ALA A 44 14.37 6.64 -2.53
C ALA A 44 14.20 5.86 -3.85
N THR A 45 14.40 4.55 -3.83
CA THR A 45 14.30 3.71 -5.04
C THR A 45 12.83 3.54 -5.46
N THR A 46 11.93 3.22 -4.53
CA THR A 46 10.51 3.07 -4.85
C THR A 46 9.86 4.41 -5.20
N HIS A 47 10.24 5.50 -4.52
CA HIS A 47 9.74 6.84 -4.82
C HIS A 47 10.03 7.27 -6.28
N ARG A 48 11.24 7.00 -6.76
CA ARG A 48 11.62 7.36 -8.14
C ARG A 48 11.11 6.40 -9.19
N GLY A 49 10.99 5.12 -8.84
CA GLY A 49 10.76 4.05 -9.80
C GLY A 49 9.32 3.52 -9.87
N MET A 50 8.45 3.89 -8.94
CA MET A 50 7.07 3.39 -8.91
C MET A 50 6.06 4.51 -9.15
N VAL A 51 5.17 4.29 -10.10
CA VAL A 51 4.06 5.22 -10.41
C VAL A 51 2.74 4.54 -10.05
N LEU A 52 2.02 5.12 -9.09
CA LEU A 52 0.71 4.64 -8.67
C LEU A 52 -0.29 4.77 -9.81
N LYS A 53 -1.08 3.72 -10.00
CA LYS A 53 -2.13 3.64 -11.03
C LYS A 53 -3.49 3.27 -10.45
N GLY A 54 -4.51 3.31 -11.32
CA GLY A 54 -5.85 2.82 -11.03
C GLY A 54 -6.66 3.73 -10.12
N GLY A 55 -7.64 3.15 -9.43
CA GLY A 55 -8.59 3.88 -8.58
C GLY A 55 -7.93 4.57 -7.39
N ASN A 56 -6.84 4.04 -6.87
CA ASN A 56 -6.10 4.67 -5.77
C ASN A 56 -5.34 5.91 -6.23
N ALA A 57 -4.76 5.92 -7.43
CA ALA A 57 -4.16 7.13 -7.99
C ALA A 57 -5.19 8.26 -8.14
N LEU A 58 -6.38 7.93 -8.63
CA LEU A 58 -7.49 8.89 -8.73
C LEU A 58 -7.93 9.41 -7.36
N ARG A 59 -7.98 8.54 -6.36
CA ARG A 59 -8.34 8.93 -5.00
C ARG A 59 -7.31 9.87 -4.38
N PHE A 60 -6.02 9.56 -4.49
CA PHE A 60 -4.96 10.41 -3.95
C PHE A 60 -4.86 11.75 -4.67
N ALA A 61 -4.94 11.74 -6.00
CA ALA A 61 -4.81 12.96 -6.79
C ALA A 61 -6.09 13.82 -6.79
N PHE A 62 -7.26 13.19 -6.77
CA PHE A 62 -8.53 13.88 -6.99
C PHE A 62 -9.58 13.60 -5.91
N GLN A 63 -9.22 12.95 -4.81
CA GLN A 63 -10.13 12.60 -3.71
C GLN A 63 -11.38 11.82 -4.19
N SER A 64 -11.21 10.99 -5.21
CA SER A 64 -12.30 10.19 -5.78
C SER A 64 -12.88 9.21 -4.76
N PRO A 65 -14.20 9.02 -4.68
CA PRO A 65 -14.83 8.06 -3.78
C PRO A 65 -14.62 6.60 -4.18
N ARG A 66 -14.03 6.31 -5.34
CA ARG A 66 -13.78 4.95 -5.79
C ARG A 66 -12.82 4.22 -4.84
N SER A 67 -13.20 3.01 -4.50
CA SER A 67 -12.45 2.13 -3.62
C SER A 67 -11.83 0.99 -4.41
N THR A 68 -10.51 0.83 -4.32
CA THR A 68 -9.83 -0.40 -4.76
C THR A 68 -9.15 -1.04 -3.57
N LYS A 69 -9.12 -2.36 -3.53
CA LYS A 69 -8.43 -3.13 -2.47
C LYS A 69 -6.94 -3.29 -2.76
N ASP A 70 -6.57 -3.28 -4.03
CA ASP A 70 -5.21 -3.52 -4.50
C ASP A 70 -4.56 -2.22 -4.96
N LEU A 71 -3.26 -2.12 -4.73
CA LEU A 71 -2.43 -1.03 -5.21
C LEU A 71 -1.73 -1.48 -6.48
N ASP A 72 -2.03 -0.82 -7.58
CA ASP A 72 -1.38 -1.07 -8.86
C ASP A 72 -0.31 -0.02 -9.16
N PHE A 73 0.87 -0.48 -9.51
CA PHE A 73 2.00 0.36 -9.84
C PHE A 73 2.55 0.04 -11.23
N THR A 74 2.93 1.07 -11.94
CA THR A 74 3.82 0.96 -13.10
C THR A 74 5.23 1.25 -12.65
N VAL A 75 6.15 0.42 -13.08
CA VAL A 75 7.58 0.66 -12.89
C VAL A 75 8.06 1.64 -13.95
N ALA A 76 8.67 2.73 -13.50
CA ALA A 76 9.23 3.76 -14.35
C ALA A 76 10.75 3.78 -14.23
N GLY A 77 11.45 3.87 -15.37
CA GLY A 77 12.90 3.91 -15.39
C GLY A 77 13.58 2.54 -15.23
N ASN A 78 14.89 2.58 -14.99
CA ASN A 78 15.74 1.38 -14.89
C ASN A 78 16.12 1.02 -13.45
N GLU A 79 15.62 1.74 -12.46
CA GLU A 79 16.01 1.58 -11.06
C GLU A 79 15.33 0.39 -10.39
N ILE A 80 14.14 0.01 -10.86
CA ILE A 80 13.40 -1.13 -10.35
C ILE A 80 13.49 -2.27 -11.34
N PRO A 81 14.02 -3.43 -10.92
CA PRO A 81 14.14 -4.58 -11.80
C PRO A 81 12.76 -5.15 -12.17
N ASP A 82 12.63 -5.61 -13.43
CA ASP A 82 11.46 -6.36 -13.89
C ASP A 82 11.55 -7.83 -13.43
N ASP A 83 11.51 -8.02 -12.12
CA ASP A 83 11.63 -9.31 -11.44
C ASP A 83 10.77 -9.26 -10.18
N THR A 84 9.80 -10.17 -10.06
CA THR A 84 8.83 -10.18 -8.97
C THR A 84 9.48 -10.40 -7.60
N GLU A 85 10.51 -11.23 -7.50
CA GLU A 85 11.18 -11.49 -6.21
C GLU A 85 12.04 -10.29 -5.76
N ARG A 86 12.72 -9.65 -6.69
CA ARG A 86 13.48 -8.43 -6.39
C ARG A 86 12.55 -7.27 -6.03
N LEU A 87 11.43 -7.15 -6.73
CA LEU A 87 10.41 -6.16 -6.41
C LEU A 87 9.80 -6.42 -5.03
N ARG A 88 9.52 -7.67 -4.69
CA ARG A 88 9.05 -8.06 -3.35
C ARG A 88 10.05 -7.66 -2.27
N SER A 89 11.33 -7.97 -2.46
CA SER A 89 12.39 -7.61 -1.52
C SER A 89 12.49 -6.09 -1.32
N LEU A 90 12.45 -5.32 -2.41
CA LEU A 90 12.47 -3.86 -2.37
C LEU A 90 11.25 -3.28 -1.64
N LEU A 91 10.07 -3.83 -1.89
CA LEU A 91 8.85 -3.42 -1.20
C LEU A 91 8.91 -3.75 0.30
N ASN A 92 9.42 -4.92 0.67
CA ASN A 92 9.59 -5.27 2.07
C ASN A 92 10.57 -4.34 2.79
N ASP A 93 11.64 -3.91 2.14
CA ASP A 93 12.55 -2.91 2.69
C ASP A 93 11.84 -1.56 2.90
N ALA A 94 11.04 -1.12 1.95
CA ALA A 94 10.24 0.09 2.08
C ALA A 94 9.19 -0.03 3.20
N LEU A 95 8.51 -1.18 3.31
CA LEU A 95 7.45 -1.42 4.29
C LEU A 95 7.95 -1.44 5.76
N ARG A 96 9.23 -1.62 6.02
CA ARG A 96 9.82 -1.49 7.37
C ARG A 96 9.61 -0.10 7.99
N PHE A 97 9.40 0.90 7.16
CA PHE A 97 9.06 2.25 7.61
C PHE A 97 7.72 2.30 8.36
N ALA A 98 6.77 1.40 8.03
CA ALA A 98 5.45 1.33 8.65
C ALA A 98 5.53 1.10 10.17
N GLU A 99 6.41 0.21 10.63
CA GLU A 99 6.55 -0.10 12.05
C GLU A 99 7.05 1.11 12.84
N ARG A 100 8.06 1.79 12.33
CA ARG A 100 8.67 2.94 13.00
C ARG A 100 7.76 4.17 13.04
N ARG A 101 7.03 4.41 11.95
CA ARG A 101 6.23 5.64 11.79
C ARG A 101 4.78 5.48 12.22
N PHE A 102 4.19 4.32 11.98
CA PHE A 102 2.76 4.08 12.13
C PHE A 102 2.41 2.99 13.14
N ARG A 103 3.38 2.30 13.73
CA ARG A 103 3.18 1.17 14.64
C ARG A 103 2.39 0.02 13.99
N VAL A 104 2.70 -0.23 12.73
CA VAL A 104 2.11 -1.28 11.90
C VAL A 104 3.22 -2.13 11.33
N LYS A 105 3.15 -3.44 11.50
CA LYS A 105 3.98 -4.38 10.74
C LYS A 105 3.29 -4.66 9.41
N ALA A 106 4.04 -4.55 8.33
CA ALA A 106 3.55 -4.79 6.98
C ALA A 106 4.59 -5.55 6.16
N LYS A 107 4.11 -6.50 5.36
CA LYS A 107 4.96 -7.24 4.42
C LYS A 107 4.24 -7.46 3.09
N CYS A 108 5.01 -7.48 2.02
CA CYS A 108 4.51 -7.85 0.71
C CYS A 108 4.22 -9.35 0.69
N GLN A 109 2.94 -9.71 0.62
CA GLN A 109 2.49 -11.10 0.60
C GLN A 109 2.54 -11.67 -0.81
N HIS A 110 2.12 -10.90 -1.79
CA HIS A 110 2.05 -11.32 -3.18
C HIS A 110 2.41 -10.18 -4.12
N VAL A 111 3.15 -10.53 -5.18
CA VAL A 111 3.45 -9.64 -6.30
C VAL A 111 3.11 -10.37 -7.59
N GLU A 112 2.26 -9.77 -8.37
CA GLU A 112 1.85 -10.31 -9.68
C GLU A 112 2.12 -9.28 -10.77
N ARG A 113 2.82 -9.71 -11.81
CA ARG A 113 2.97 -8.92 -13.03
C ARG A 113 1.69 -8.99 -13.85
N LYS A 114 1.07 -7.84 -14.09
CA LYS A 114 -0.13 -7.78 -14.91
C LYS A 114 0.20 -7.99 -16.39
N PRO A 115 -0.69 -8.65 -17.17
CA PRO A 115 -0.58 -8.68 -18.61
C PRO A 115 -0.53 -7.26 -19.17
N ARG A 116 0.25 -7.04 -20.22
CA ARG A 116 0.31 -5.74 -20.90
C ARG A 116 -1.07 -5.42 -21.50
N PRO A 117 -1.71 -4.30 -21.10
CA PRO A 117 -3.05 -3.96 -21.60
C PRO A 117 -3.08 -3.62 -23.09
N ASN A 118 -1.95 -3.19 -23.66
CA ASN A 118 -1.79 -2.85 -25.08
C ASN A 118 -0.51 -3.46 -25.65
N PRO A 119 -0.52 -3.93 -26.93
CA PRO A 119 0.65 -4.53 -27.56
C PRO A 119 1.90 -3.64 -27.62
N GLY A 120 1.76 -2.33 -27.52
CA GLY A 120 2.85 -1.35 -27.54
C GLY A 120 3.35 -0.89 -26.17
N SER A 121 2.76 -1.36 -25.07
CA SER A 121 3.18 -0.96 -23.72
C SER A 121 4.53 -1.56 -23.36
N THR A 122 5.53 -0.70 -23.12
CA THR A 122 6.91 -1.10 -22.77
C THR A 122 7.14 -1.20 -21.26
N ARG A 123 6.22 -0.67 -20.44
CA ARG A 123 6.38 -0.58 -18.99
C ARG A 123 5.54 -1.63 -18.28
N PRO A 124 6.14 -2.46 -17.40
CA PRO A 124 5.39 -3.45 -16.64
C PRO A 124 4.53 -2.79 -15.56
N THR A 125 3.34 -3.34 -15.34
CA THR A 125 2.46 -3.03 -14.22
C THR A 125 2.41 -4.22 -13.28
N TYR A 126 2.47 -3.95 -11.99
CA TYR A 126 2.40 -4.96 -10.95
C TYR A 126 1.22 -4.69 -10.03
N SER A 127 0.55 -5.76 -9.61
CA SER A 127 -0.38 -5.78 -8.48
C SER A 127 0.35 -6.32 -7.26
N VAL A 128 0.18 -5.65 -6.14
CA VAL A 128 0.85 -5.98 -4.89
C VAL A 128 -0.20 -6.14 -3.79
N SER A 129 -0.15 -7.27 -3.09
CA SER A 129 -0.93 -7.50 -1.88
C SER A 129 -0.02 -7.38 -0.65
N VAL A 130 -0.47 -6.62 0.32
CA VAL A 130 0.27 -6.34 1.56
C VAL A 130 -0.50 -6.92 2.73
N ALA A 131 0.15 -7.79 3.50
CA ALA A 131 -0.33 -8.25 4.79
C ALA A 131 0.11 -7.28 5.88
N TYR A 132 -0.70 -7.09 6.91
CA TYR A 132 -0.40 -6.17 8.00
C TYR A 132 -0.97 -6.63 9.34
N GLN A 133 -0.35 -6.13 10.43
CA GLN A 133 -0.83 -6.26 11.80
C GLN A 133 -0.58 -4.93 12.54
N PHE A 134 -1.57 -4.47 13.30
CA PHE A 134 -1.42 -3.33 14.18
C PHE A 134 -0.73 -3.74 15.50
N GLU A 135 -0.04 -2.80 16.17
CA GLU A 135 0.69 -3.07 17.40
C GLU A 135 -0.20 -3.68 18.50
N ALA A 136 -1.46 -3.29 18.57
CA ALA A 136 -2.43 -3.82 19.53
C ALA A 136 -2.94 -5.23 19.17
N ASP A 137 -2.63 -5.74 18.00
CA ASP A 137 -3.10 -7.05 17.57
C ASP A 137 -2.32 -8.17 18.27
N ARG A 138 -3.05 -9.23 18.64
CA ARG A 138 -2.50 -10.39 19.33
C ARG A 138 -1.26 -11.00 18.64
N TYR A 139 -1.20 -10.94 17.33
CA TYR A 139 -0.16 -11.59 16.53
C TYR A 139 0.93 -10.63 16.04
N PHE A 140 0.97 -9.40 16.55
CA PHE A 140 1.96 -8.42 16.12
C PHE A 140 3.41 -8.89 16.29
N HIS A 141 3.73 -9.56 17.40
CA HIS A 141 5.09 -10.03 17.66
C HIS A 141 5.51 -11.23 16.78
N ASN A 142 4.56 -12.03 16.32
CA ASN A 142 4.82 -13.22 15.51
C ASN A 142 4.54 -12.99 14.02
N PHE A 143 4.42 -11.75 13.61
CA PHE A 143 4.02 -11.39 12.25
C PHE A 143 4.94 -11.95 11.16
N GLU A 144 6.26 -11.88 11.38
CA GLU A 144 7.25 -12.34 10.40
C GLU A 144 7.24 -13.86 10.21
N GLU A 145 6.83 -14.61 11.22
CA GLU A 145 6.78 -16.07 11.19
C GLU A 145 5.51 -16.62 10.53
N ARG A 146 4.51 -15.78 10.31
CA ARG A 146 3.24 -16.21 9.73
C ARG A 146 3.29 -16.15 8.20
N ASN A 147 3.16 -17.30 7.58
CA ASN A 147 3.15 -17.44 6.12
C ASN A 147 1.78 -17.18 5.47
N ASN A 148 0.70 -17.30 6.24
CA ASN A 148 -0.68 -17.11 5.77
C ASN A 148 -1.40 -16.13 6.71
N ILE A 149 -1.53 -14.90 6.29
CA ILE A 149 -2.33 -13.88 6.96
C ILE A 149 -3.49 -13.49 6.06
#